data_4cd82a6fefc69e49abf055e7bbdbd725
#
_entry.id   4cd82a6fefc69e49abf055e7bbdbd725
#
_cell.length_a   1.000
_cell.length_b   1.000
_cell.length_c   1.000
_cell.angle_alpha   90.00
_cell.angle_beta   90.00
_cell.angle_gamma   90.00
#
_symmetry.space_group_name_H-M   'P 1'
#
loop_
_entity.id
_entity.type
_entity.pdbx_description
1 polymer ?
#
loop_
_entity_poly.entity_id
_entity_poly.type
_entity_poly.pdbx_seq_one_letter_code
_entity_poly.pdbx_strand_id
1 'polypeptide(L)'
;HLKSGALRHGHTFLTLSYMRGYENLILDMADDNPRFHRLLGMVEEFNMAIVERYLHLGVEWMGYPEDLGMQRGPMLSPKQFRRYIKPTYQRLVAPAREAGCVIHMHSDGDIRTLADDLIDVGVEVLNLQDLVNGIDWIAANLAGRICIDLDIDRQNITRFGSPAQIDAMIREAVEKLGSPEGGLMMCHGFLPGVPLEN
;
A
#
# COMPACT_ATOMS: atom_id res chain seq x y z
N HIS A 1 7.77 -13.86 -18.96
CA HIS A 1 6.60 -13.41 -18.20
C HIS A 1 6.97 -13.30 -16.74
N LEU A 2 6.68 -12.16 -16.11
CA LEU A 2 6.86 -11.96 -14.67
C LEU A 2 5.88 -12.86 -13.90
N LYS A 3 6.40 -13.67 -12.97
CA LYS A 3 5.57 -14.46 -12.07
C LYS A 3 5.28 -13.63 -10.82
N SER A 4 4.02 -13.41 -10.52
CA SER A 4 3.63 -12.63 -9.34
C SER A 4 2.78 -13.46 -8.38
N GLY A 5 2.92 -13.18 -7.09
CA GLY A 5 2.06 -13.62 -6.01
C GLY A 5 1.64 -12.43 -5.17
N ALA A 6 0.54 -12.55 -4.44
CA ALA A 6 0.13 -11.52 -3.50
C ALA A 6 -0.63 -12.14 -2.32
N LEU A 7 -0.48 -11.55 -1.15
CA LEU A 7 -1.42 -11.75 -0.07
C LEU A 7 -2.79 -11.19 -0.47
N ARG A 8 -3.84 -11.60 0.21
CA ARG A 8 -5.15 -10.99 -0.01
C ARG A 8 -5.14 -9.54 0.45
N HIS A 9 -5.96 -8.69 -0.14
CA HIS A 9 -6.15 -7.32 0.31
C HIS A 9 -6.59 -7.28 1.77
N GLY A 10 -5.99 -6.39 2.55
CA GLY A 10 -6.25 -6.30 3.98
C GLY A 10 -5.65 -7.45 4.79
N HIS A 11 -4.46 -7.91 4.40
CA HIS A 11 -3.85 -9.12 4.93
C HIS A 11 -3.57 -9.09 6.44
N THR A 12 -3.30 -7.94 7.03
CA THR A 12 -2.94 -7.83 8.44
C THR A 12 -3.85 -6.87 9.20
N PHE A 13 -3.69 -5.56 9.04
CA PHE A 13 -4.40 -4.56 9.84
C PHE A 13 -5.91 -4.59 9.62
N LEU A 14 -6.35 -4.60 8.36
CA LEU A 14 -7.78 -4.70 8.07
C LEU A 14 -8.37 -6.04 8.51
N THR A 15 -7.62 -7.15 8.37
CA THR A 15 -8.05 -8.45 8.90
C THR A 15 -8.29 -8.39 10.40
N LEU A 16 -7.35 -7.84 11.17
CA LEU A 16 -7.52 -7.62 12.61
C LEU A 16 -8.73 -6.73 12.92
N SER A 17 -8.90 -5.65 12.14
CA SER A 17 -10.02 -4.72 12.27
C SER A 17 -11.36 -5.40 12.00
N TYR A 18 -11.46 -6.25 10.97
CA TYR A 18 -12.69 -6.99 10.66
C TYR A 18 -13.02 -8.05 11.71
N MET A 19 -12.00 -8.71 12.27
CA MET A 19 -12.21 -9.75 13.29
C MET A 19 -12.55 -9.17 14.66
N ARG A 20 -11.97 -8.02 15.03
CA ARG A 20 -12.10 -7.45 16.39
C ARG A 20 -13.08 -6.28 16.46
N GLY A 21 -13.37 -5.62 15.32
CA GLY A 21 -13.96 -4.29 15.25
C GLY A 21 -12.89 -3.20 15.45
N TYR A 22 -12.93 -2.16 14.61
CA TYR A 22 -11.89 -1.12 14.55
C TYR A 22 -11.63 -0.45 15.92
N GLU A 23 -12.70 0.03 16.58
CA GLU A 23 -12.56 0.72 17.89
C GLU A 23 -11.92 -0.19 18.93
N ASN A 24 -12.41 -1.44 19.04
CA ASN A 24 -11.88 -2.41 19.99
C ASN A 24 -10.42 -2.77 19.68
N LEU A 25 -10.05 -2.86 18.40
CA LEU A 25 -8.67 -3.11 18.00
C LEU A 25 -7.74 -1.97 18.48
N ILE A 26 -8.16 -0.72 18.28
CA ILE A 26 -7.36 0.44 18.73
C ILE A 26 -7.24 0.49 20.25
N LEU A 27 -8.31 0.15 20.98
CA LEU A 27 -8.27 0.04 22.45
C LEU A 27 -7.35 -1.10 22.90
N ASP A 28 -7.45 -2.28 22.29
CA ASP A 28 -6.58 -3.42 22.61
C ASP A 28 -5.10 -3.08 22.37
N MET A 29 -4.79 -2.31 21.33
CA MET A 29 -3.43 -1.79 21.07
C MET A 29 -3.01 -0.75 22.12
N ALA A 30 -3.91 0.12 22.54
CA ALA A 30 -3.61 1.13 23.57
C ALA A 30 -3.30 0.50 24.91
N ASP A 31 -4.06 -0.53 25.29
CA ASP A 31 -3.94 -1.27 26.54
C ASP A 31 -2.84 -2.36 26.51
N ASP A 32 -2.19 -2.54 25.36
CA ASP A 32 -1.20 -3.63 25.14
C ASP A 32 -1.76 -5.02 25.49
N ASN A 33 -3.00 -5.28 25.07
CA ASN A 33 -3.77 -6.47 25.46
C ASN A 33 -3.09 -7.77 25.00
N PRO A 34 -2.79 -8.74 25.87
CA PRO A 34 -2.15 -10.01 25.48
C PRO A 34 -2.94 -10.82 24.44
N ARG A 35 -4.26 -10.68 24.42
CA ARG A 35 -5.11 -11.36 23.42
C ARG A 35 -4.93 -10.77 22.02
N PHE A 36 -4.67 -9.46 21.95
CA PHE A 36 -4.33 -8.80 20.69
C PHE A 36 -3.02 -9.37 20.12
N HIS A 37 -1.98 -9.51 20.93
CA HIS A 37 -0.71 -10.10 20.48
C HIS A 37 -0.88 -11.52 19.96
N ARG A 38 -1.72 -12.31 20.62
CA ARG A 38 -2.04 -13.67 20.16
C ARG A 38 -2.76 -13.64 18.81
N LEU A 39 -3.76 -12.78 18.64
CA LEU A 39 -4.50 -12.64 17.38
C LEU A 39 -3.58 -12.16 16.25
N LEU A 40 -2.72 -11.18 16.50
CA LEU A 40 -1.73 -10.69 15.55
C LEU A 40 -0.78 -11.83 15.10
N GLY A 41 -0.27 -12.62 16.05
CA GLY A 41 0.58 -13.78 15.75
C GLY A 41 -0.13 -14.80 14.87
N MET A 42 -1.40 -15.13 15.13
CA MET A 42 -2.18 -16.06 14.29
C MET A 42 -2.37 -15.56 12.86
N VAL A 43 -2.63 -14.25 12.69
CA VAL A 43 -2.75 -13.62 11.36
C VAL A 43 -1.41 -13.62 10.64
N GLU A 44 -0.32 -13.34 11.34
CA GLU A 44 1.04 -13.38 10.80
C GLU A 44 1.41 -14.79 10.32
N GLU A 45 1.21 -15.82 11.15
CA GLU A 45 1.49 -17.23 10.80
C GLU A 45 0.70 -17.67 9.56
N PHE A 46 -0.58 -17.29 9.49
CA PHE A 46 -1.42 -17.58 8.34
C PHE A 46 -0.89 -16.94 7.05
N ASN A 47 -0.54 -15.64 7.11
CA ASN A 47 0.00 -14.92 5.97
C ASN A 47 1.39 -15.45 5.56
N MET A 48 2.24 -15.79 6.53
CA MET A 48 3.57 -16.35 6.27
C MET A 48 3.47 -17.67 5.48
N ALA A 49 2.55 -18.56 5.86
CA ALA A 49 2.34 -19.80 5.13
C ALA A 49 1.93 -19.57 3.67
N ILE A 50 1.24 -18.46 3.36
CA ILE A 50 0.90 -18.07 1.99
C ILE A 50 2.13 -17.53 1.26
N VAL A 51 2.91 -16.65 1.89
CA VAL A 51 4.16 -16.12 1.32
C VAL A 51 5.10 -17.29 0.94
N GLU A 52 5.35 -18.22 1.86
CA GLU A 52 6.21 -19.38 1.62
C GLU A 52 5.74 -20.23 0.41
N ARG A 53 4.42 -20.41 0.25
CA ARG A 53 3.88 -21.12 -0.92
C ARG A 53 4.15 -20.39 -2.23
N TYR A 54 4.01 -19.07 -2.28
CA TYR A 54 4.35 -18.29 -3.47
C TYR A 54 5.84 -18.36 -3.77
N LEU A 55 6.70 -18.26 -2.77
CA LEU A 55 8.15 -18.40 -2.96
C LEU A 55 8.54 -19.78 -3.50
N HIS A 56 7.88 -20.84 -3.03
CA HIS A 56 8.05 -22.20 -3.59
C HIS A 56 7.66 -22.30 -5.09
N LEU A 57 6.71 -21.48 -5.55
CA LEU A 57 6.32 -21.38 -6.97
C LEU A 57 7.28 -20.53 -7.80
N GLY A 58 8.29 -19.94 -7.17
CA GLY A 58 9.32 -19.12 -7.81
C GLY A 58 8.75 -17.81 -8.36
N VAL A 59 7.94 -17.10 -7.56
CA VAL A 59 7.50 -15.75 -7.92
C VAL A 59 8.66 -14.76 -7.88
N GLU A 60 8.59 -13.75 -8.72
CA GLU A 60 9.58 -12.67 -8.87
C GLU A 60 9.05 -11.33 -8.33
N TRP A 61 7.75 -11.28 -8.03
CA TRP A 61 7.01 -10.14 -7.51
C TRP A 61 6.08 -10.61 -6.41
N MET A 62 6.17 -9.99 -5.23
CA MET A 62 5.29 -10.31 -4.11
C MET A 62 4.53 -9.08 -3.63
N GLY A 63 3.20 -9.15 -3.71
CA GLY A 63 2.28 -8.08 -3.31
C GLY A 63 1.79 -8.22 -1.88
N TYR A 64 1.74 -7.09 -1.18
CA TYR A 64 1.24 -6.97 0.19
C TYR A 64 0.15 -5.88 0.27
N PRO A 65 -1.03 -6.08 -0.38
CA PRO A 65 -2.06 -5.06 -0.41
C PRO A 65 -2.76 -4.93 0.95
N GLU A 66 -2.84 -3.68 1.41
CA GLU A 66 -3.44 -3.29 2.69
C GLU A 66 -4.11 -1.92 2.54
N ASP A 67 -4.96 -1.48 3.46
CA ASP A 67 -5.36 -0.09 3.61
C ASP A 67 -4.97 0.40 5.00
N LEU A 68 -4.11 1.40 5.02
CA LEU A 68 -3.58 2.01 6.24
C LEU A 68 -4.03 3.46 6.40
N GLY A 69 -4.62 4.05 5.36
CA GLY A 69 -5.01 5.45 5.31
C GLY A 69 -6.52 5.67 5.31
N MET A 70 -6.92 6.84 5.78
CA MET A 70 -8.23 7.46 5.64
C MET A 70 -8.12 8.73 4.79
N GLN A 71 -9.19 9.52 4.68
CA GLN A 71 -9.17 10.78 3.92
C GLN A 71 -8.24 11.86 4.53
N ARG A 72 -7.91 11.79 5.81
CA ARG A 72 -7.16 12.84 6.53
C ARG A 72 -6.06 12.28 7.45
N GLY A 73 -5.45 11.17 7.09
CA GLY A 73 -4.38 10.56 7.87
C GLY A 73 -4.51 9.06 7.98
N PRO A 74 -3.57 8.40 8.67
CA PRO A 74 -3.58 6.94 8.78
C PRO A 74 -4.67 6.43 9.71
N MET A 75 -5.07 5.17 9.51
CA MET A 75 -6.06 4.48 10.34
C MET A 75 -5.56 4.21 11.76
N LEU A 76 -4.27 4.22 11.98
CA LEU A 76 -3.63 4.06 13.29
C LEU A 76 -2.47 5.04 13.41
N SER A 77 -2.14 5.42 14.66
CA SER A 77 -1.02 6.36 14.86
C SER A 77 0.32 5.74 14.40
N PRO A 78 1.28 6.55 13.91
CA PRO A 78 2.61 6.05 13.56
C PRO A 78 3.29 5.31 14.74
N LYS A 79 3.01 5.71 15.96
CA LYS A 79 3.53 5.04 17.17
C LYS A 79 3.00 3.60 17.27
N GLN A 80 1.69 3.40 17.09
CA GLN A 80 1.07 2.07 17.12
C GLN A 80 1.50 1.22 15.91
N PHE A 81 1.58 1.83 14.73
CA PHE A 81 2.11 1.17 13.54
C PHE A 81 3.52 0.61 13.79
N ARG A 82 4.45 1.45 14.24
CA ARG A 82 5.83 1.04 14.54
C ARG A 82 5.94 0.00 15.65
N ARG A 83 5.04 0.06 16.63
CA ARG A 83 5.06 -0.89 17.75
C ARG A 83 4.55 -2.27 17.38
N TYR A 84 3.47 -2.36 16.58
CA TYR A 84 2.73 -3.60 16.38
C TYR A 84 2.74 -4.11 14.93
N ILE A 85 2.50 -3.23 13.98
CA ILE A 85 2.26 -3.63 12.58
C ILE A 85 3.56 -3.71 11.80
N LYS A 86 4.42 -2.71 11.90
CA LYS A 86 5.72 -2.68 11.21
C LYS A 86 6.58 -3.94 11.46
N PRO A 87 6.74 -4.44 12.71
CA PRO A 87 7.51 -5.67 12.95
C PRO A 87 6.92 -6.91 12.26
N THR A 88 5.58 -7.01 12.21
CA THR A 88 4.90 -8.08 11.46
C THR A 88 5.17 -7.98 9.96
N TYR A 89 5.08 -6.76 9.39
CA TYR A 89 5.40 -6.55 7.98
C TYR A 89 6.85 -6.88 7.66
N GLN A 90 7.79 -6.48 8.50
CA GLN A 90 9.21 -6.82 8.34
C GLN A 90 9.42 -8.34 8.27
N ARG A 91 8.77 -9.11 9.14
CA ARG A 91 8.86 -10.58 9.11
C ARG A 91 8.21 -11.18 7.86
N LEU A 92 7.04 -10.68 7.43
CA LEU A 92 6.34 -11.16 6.23
C LEU A 92 7.09 -10.84 4.94
N VAL A 93 7.77 -9.71 4.88
CA VAL A 93 8.49 -9.23 3.68
C VAL A 93 9.89 -9.84 3.56
N ALA A 94 10.56 -10.11 4.67
CA ALA A 94 11.96 -10.58 4.68
C ALA A 94 12.20 -11.81 3.78
N PRO A 95 11.42 -12.91 3.84
CA PRO A 95 11.66 -14.08 3.00
C PRO A 95 11.55 -13.80 1.51
N ALA A 96 10.61 -12.94 1.10
CA ALA A 96 10.44 -12.57 -0.30
C ALA A 96 11.61 -11.71 -0.80
N ARG A 97 12.12 -10.79 0.00
CA ARG A 97 13.33 -10.02 -0.31
C ARG A 97 14.56 -10.90 -0.41
N GLU A 98 14.75 -11.83 0.52
CA GLU A 98 15.85 -12.79 0.51
C GLU A 98 15.81 -13.69 -0.74
N ALA A 99 14.62 -14.00 -1.23
CA ALA A 99 14.41 -14.73 -2.48
C ALA A 99 14.59 -13.85 -3.74
N GLY A 100 14.85 -12.55 -3.60
CA GLY A 100 15.04 -11.61 -4.71
C GLY A 100 13.74 -11.14 -5.38
N CYS A 101 12.60 -11.29 -4.72
CA CYS A 101 11.33 -10.75 -5.22
C CYS A 101 11.29 -9.23 -5.09
N VAL A 102 10.69 -8.58 -6.06
CA VAL A 102 10.26 -7.17 -5.94
C VAL A 102 9.10 -7.09 -4.95
N ILE A 103 9.19 -6.19 -3.99
CA ILE A 103 8.19 -6.01 -2.94
C ILE A 103 7.23 -4.87 -3.29
N HIS A 104 6.01 -5.23 -3.59
CA HIS A 104 4.94 -4.29 -3.90
C HIS A 104 3.96 -4.18 -2.73
N MET A 105 3.57 -2.96 -2.39
CA MET A 105 2.52 -2.71 -1.41
C MET A 105 1.50 -1.72 -1.95
N HIS A 106 0.23 -2.01 -1.72
CA HIS A 106 -0.88 -1.09 -1.94
C HIS A 106 -1.40 -0.56 -0.61
N SER A 107 -1.77 0.71 -0.59
CA SER A 107 -2.59 1.28 0.48
C SER A 107 -3.44 2.44 -0.02
N ASP A 108 -4.73 2.32 0.12
CA ASP A 108 -5.63 3.48 -0.01
C ASP A 108 -5.45 4.47 1.14
N GLY A 109 -5.90 5.70 0.90
CA GLY A 109 -5.93 6.79 1.87
C GLY A 109 -4.62 7.53 2.09
N ASP A 110 -4.65 8.45 3.06
CA ASP A 110 -3.50 9.28 3.42
C ASP A 110 -2.53 8.51 4.31
N ILE A 111 -1.40 8.09 3.72
CA ILE A 111 -0.34 7.31 4.37
C ILE A 111 0.96 8.11 4.54
N ARG A 112 0.93 9.43 4.33
CA ARG A 112 2.13 10.27 4.33
C ARG A 112 3.00 10.11 5.56
N THR A 113 2.40 9.93 6.72
CA THR A 113 3.14 9.77 7.99
C THR A 113 3.67 8.35 8.23
N LEU A 114 3.31 7.39 7.37
CA LEU A 114 3.76 5.99 7.42
C LEU A 114 4.73 5.64 6.28
N ALA A 115 4.86 6.48 5.26
CA ALA A 115 5.60 6.17 4.04
C ALA A 115 7.07 5.77 4.31
N ASP A 116 7.77 6.51 5.16
CA ASP A 116 9.16 6.14 5.53
C ASP A 116 9.23 4.80 6.25
N ASP A 117 8.24 4.49 7.10
CA ASP A 117 8.17 3.20 7.78
C ASP A 117 7.92 2.04 6.79
N LEU A 118 7.15 2.27 5.71
CA LEU A 118 6.93 1.28 4.65
C LEU A 118 8.20 1.04 3.82
N ILE A 119 8.95 2.10 3.50
CA ILE A 119 10.27 1.97 2.85
C ILE A 119 11.22 1.17 3.76
N ASP A 120 11.27 1.47 5.06
CA ASP A 120 12.10 0.75 6.03
C ASP A 120 11.72 -0.74 6.18
N VAL A 121 10.46 -1.09 5.97
CA VAL A 121 9.99 -2.49 5.90
C VAL A 121 10.61 -3.22 4.71
N GLY A 122 10.96 -2.48 3.65
CA GLY A 122 11.54 -3.02 2.42
C GLY A 122 10.58 -3.01 1.23
N VAL A 123 9.55 -2.18 1.27
CA VAL A 123 8.70 -1.94 0.09
C VAL A 123 9.52 -1.23 -0.98
N GLU A 124 9.48 -1.75 -2.21
CA GLU A 124 10.21 -1.23 -3.36
C GLU A 124 9.29 -0.56 -4.39
N VAL A 125 8.04 -0.98 -4.43
CA VAL A 125 6.98 -0.40 -5.25
C VAL A 125 5.79 -0.08 -4.36
N LEU A 126 5.44 1.20 -4.24
CA LEU A 126 4.33 1.65 -3.41
C LEU A 126 3.18 2.15 -4.28
N ASN A 127 2.07 1.41 -4.25
CA ASN A 127 0.82 1.85 -4.86
C ASN A 127 0.04 2.70 -3.88
N LEU A 128 -0.19 3.96 -4.24
CA LEU A 128 -0.88 4.95 -3.41
C LEU A 128 -1.70 5.92 -4.27
N GLN A 129 -2.70 6.53 -3.64
CA GLN A 129 -3.59 7.49 -4.29
C GLN A 129 -2.94 8.88 -4.39
N ASP A 130 -3.06 9.50 -5.57
CA ASP A 130 -2.61 10.89 -5.80
C ASP A 130 -3.43 11.90 -5.00
N LEU A 131 -4.76 11.74 -4.99
CA LEU A 131 -5.71 12.72 -4.47
C LEU A 131 -5.53 13.02 -2.97
N VAL A 132 -5.40 11.99 -2.15
CA VAL A 132 -5.32 12.14 -0.69
C VAL A 132 -3.91 12.38 -0.18
N ASN A 133 -2.88 11.93 -0.90
CA ASN A 133 -1.48 12.13 -0.54
C ASN A 133 -0.90 13.43 -1.12
N GLY A 134 -1.43 13.89 -2.25
CA GLY A 134 -1.01 15.08 -2.97
C GLY A 134 0.25 14.86 -3.81
N ILE A 135 0.14 15.17 -5.10
CA ILE A 135 1.22 14.89 -6.07
C ILE A 135 2.54 15.61 -5.72
N ASP A 136 2.46 16.83 -5.19
CA ASP A 136 3.64 17.58 -4.76
C ASP A 136 4.33 16.93 -3.56
N TRP A 137 3.53 16.40 -2.61
CA TRP A 137 4.09 15.69 -1.47
C TRP A 137 4.77 14.38 -1.93
N ILE A 138 4.12 13.63 -2.85
CA ILE A 138 4.67 12.40 -3.42
C ILE A 138 6.00 12.69 -4.12
N ALA A 139 6.04 13.74 -4.96
CA ALA A 139 7.24 14.18 -5.65
C ALA A 139 8.38 14.52 -4.68
N ALA A 140 8.08 15.31 -3.64
CA ALA A 140 9.09 15.78 -2.68
C ALA A 140 9.62 14.69 -1.74
N ASN A 141 8.82 13.64 -1.46
CA ASN A 141 9.14 12.67 -0.41
C ASN A 141 9.41 11.24 -0.91
N LEU A 142 8.87 10.86 -2.09
CA LEU A 142 8.95 9.49 -2.59
C LEU A 142 9.68 9.36 -3.92
N ALA A 143 9.59 10.34 -4.82
CA ALA A 143 10.25 10.27 -6.12
C ALA A 143 11.77 10.06 -5.99
N GLY A 144 12.30 9.12 -6.75
CA GLY A 144 13.71 8.71 -6.69
C GLY A 144 14.12 7.89 -5.46
N ARG A 145 13.22 7.66 -4.51
CA ARG A 145 13.47 6.82 -3.32
C ARG A 145 12.81 5.44 -3.40
N ILE A 146 11.69 5.37 -4.10
CA ILE A 146 10.89 4.16 -4.28
C ILE A 146 10.22 4.23 -5.65
N CYS A 147 9.88 3.10 -6.23
CA CYS A 147 9.01 3.09 -7.40
C CYS A 147 7.57 3.45 -6.97
N ILE A 148 7.02 4.48 -7.59
CA ILE A 148 5.66 4.93 -7.35
C ILE A 148 4.74 4.21 -8.33
N ASP A 149 3.76 3.47 -7.83
CA ASP A 149 2.64 2.94 -8.60
C ASP A 149 1.41 3.80 -8.29
N LEU A 150 1.23 4.88 -9.09
CA LEU A 150 0.25 5.92 -8.79
C LEU A 150 -1.16 5.45 -9.16
N ASP A 151 -2.05 5.40 -8.17
CA ASP A 151 -3.48 5.24 -8.40
C ASP A 151 -4.09 6.62 -8.69
N ILE A 152 -4.32 6.88 -9.98
CA ILE A 152 -4.78 8.18 -10.47
C ILE A 152 -6.22 8.47 -10.05
N ASP A 153 -6.56 9.76 -9.91
CA ASP A 153 -7.86 10.21 -9.38
C ASP A 153 -9.05 9.56 -10.08
N ARG A 154 -9.63 8.56 -9.42
CA ARG A 154 -10.85 7.85 -9.82
C ARG A 154 -12.14 8.44 -9.22
N GLN A 155 -12.02 9.45 -8.35
CA GLN A 155 -13.17 10.02 -7.64
C GLN A 155 -13.72 11.25 -8.35
N ASN A 156 -12.89 12.07 -8.97
CA ASN A 156 -13.26 13.34 -9.54
C ASN A 156 -12.94 13.45 -11.04
N ILE A 157 -11.65 13.60 -11.39
CA ILE A 157 -11.25 13.98 -12.75
C ILE A 157 -11.57 12.88 -13.76
N THR A 158 -11.23 11.63 -13.48
CA THR A 158 -11.52 10.53 -14.41
C THR A 158 -13.00 10.23 -14.57
N ARG A 159 -13.81 10.57 -13.56
CA ARG A 159 -15.25 10.33 -13.58
C ARG A 159 -16.07 11.51 -14.13
N PHE A 160 -15.67 12.72 -13.80
CA PHE A 160 -16.47 13.93 -14.06
C PHE A 160 -15.73 14.98 -14.89
N GLY A 161 -14.43 14.81 -15.12
CA GLY A 161 -13.62 15.70 -15.92
C GLY A 161 -13.78 15.46 -17.42
N SER A 162 -13.22 16.34 -18.22
CA SER A 162 -13.07 16.17 -19.66
C SER A 162 -11.79 15.42 -19.99
N PRO A 163 -11.67 14.82 -21.19
CA PRO A 163 -10.42 14.20 -21.65
C PRO A 163 -9.20 15.12 -21.55
N ALA A 164 -9.38 16.43 -21.81
CA ALA A 164 -8.31 17.42 -21.68
C ALA A 164 -7.82 17.60 -20.22
N GLN A 165 -8.72 17.50 -19.24
CA GLN A 165 -8.35 17.55 -17.82
C GLN A 165 -7.62 16.28 -17.38
N ILE A 166 -8.02 15.11 -17.90
CA ILE A 166 -7.34 13.85 -17.66
C ILE A 166 -5.93 13.90 -18.26
N ASP A 167 -5.79 14.35 -19.50
CA ASP A 167 -4.48 14.52 -20.18
C ASP A 167 -3.56 15.45 -19.37
N ALA A 168 -4.08 16.58 -18.87
CA ALA A 168 -3.32 17.52 -18.05
C ALA A 168 -2.85 16.87 -16.72
N MET A 169 -3.72 16.12 -16.05
CA MET A 169 -3.39 15.41 -14.81
C MET A 169 -2.29 14.34 -15.04
N ILE A 170 -2.41 13.56 -16.11
CA ILE A 170 -1.40 12.54 -16.45
C ILE A 170 -0.05 13.20 -16.79
N ARG A 171 -0.06 14.30 -17.55
CA ARG A 171 1.17 15.06 -17.85
C ARG A 171 1.83 15.57 -16.58
N GLU A 172 1.06 16.18 -15.68
CA GLU A 172 1.56 16.65 -14.39
C GLU A 172 2.20 15.50 -13.59
N ALA A 173 1.54 14.33 -13.52
CA ALA A 173 2.07 13.16 -12.85
C ALA A 173 3.41 12.70 -13.45
N VAL A 174 3.49 12.62 -14.78
CA VAL A 174 4.73 12.24 -15.49
C VAL A 174 5.84 13.26 -15.28
N GLU A 175 5.54 14.56 -15.38
CA GLU A 175 6.51 15.63 -15.22
C GLU A 175 7.09 15.70 -13.80
N LYS A 176 6.25 15.47 -12.78
CA LYS A 176 6.66 15.57 -11.36
C LYS A 176 7.28 14.31 -10.79
N LEU A 177 6.83 13.14 -11.24
CA LEU A 177 7.19 11.84 -10.64
C LEU A 177 8.05 10.96 -11.55
N GLY A 178 8.00 11.19 -12.87
CA GLY A 178 8.76 10.41 -13.83
C GLY A 178 10.24 10.79 -13.87
N SER A 179 11.09 9.84 -14.24
CA SER A 179 12.48 10.06 -14.55
C SER A 179 12.93 9.18 -15.73
N PRO A 180 14.01 9.55 -16.45
CA PRO A 180 14.58 8.70 -17.51
C PRO A 180 15.01 7.33 -17.03
N GLU A 181 15.33 7.20 -15.74
CA GLU A 181 15.74 5.96 -15.08
C GLU A 181 14.54 5.09 -14.70
N GLY A 182 13.31 5.59 -14.83
CA GLY A 182 12.08 4.91 -14.42
C GLY A 182 11.61 5.35 -13.04
N GLY A 183 10.92 4.44 -12.33
CA GLY A 183 10.43 4.68 -10.96
C GLY A 183 9.00 5.20 -10.88
N LEU A 184 8.27 5.27 -12.01
CA LEU A 184 6.86 5.60 -12.07
C LEU A 184 6.08 4.51 -12.81
N MET A 185 5.06 3.99 -12.17
CA MET A 185 3.97 3.23 -12.74
C MET A 185 2.67 3.97 -12.46
N MET A 186 1.63 3.73 -13.23
CA MET A 186 0.31 4.30 -12.99
C MET A 186 -0.75 3.23 -13.22
N CYS A 187 -1.74 3.20 -12.35
CA CYS A 187 -2.91 2.37 -12.52
C CYS A 187 -4.18 3.21 -12.53
N HIS A 188 -5.20 2.69 -13.19
CA HIS A 188 -6.50 3.31 -13.29
C HIS A 188 -7.60 2.29 -13.04
N GLY A 189 -8.51 2.59 -12.11
CA GLY A 189 -9.70 1.80 -11.84
C GLY A 189 -10.91 2.31 -12.63
N PHE A 190 -11.41 1.52 -13.57
CA PHE A 190 -12.69 1.79 -14.23
C PHE A 190 -13.84 1.52 -13.26
N LEU A 191 -14.33 2.55 -12.60
CA LEU A 191 -15.50 2.48 -11.74
C LEU A 191 -16.79 2.67 -12.56
N PRO A 192 -17.92 2.11 -12.10
CA PRO A 192 -19.21 2.38 -12.73
C PRO A 192 -19.49 3.89 -12.83
N GLY A 193 -19.86 4.34 -14.03
CA GLY A 193 -20.18 5.74 -14.30
C GLY A 193 -19.00 6.59 -14.80
N VAL A 194 -17.84 6.01 -15.07
CA VAL A 194 -16.79 6.66 -15.86
C VAL A 194 -17.24 6.68 -17.32
N PRO A 195 -17.27 7.83 -18.02
CA PRO A 195 -17.58 7.92 -19.44
C PRO A 195 -16.58 7.11 -20.28
N LEU A 196 -17.06 6.52 -21.37
CA LEU A 196 -16.19 5.70 -22.25
C LEU A 196 -15.16 6.55 -23.03
N GLU A 197 -15.42 7.83 -23.19
CA GLU A 197 -14.52 8.82 -23.80
C GLU A 197 -13.39 9.27 -22.88
N ASN A 198 -13.48 9.01 -21.59
CA ASN A 198 -12.47 9.28 -20.58
C ASN A 198 -11.59 8.04 -20.35
#